data_347b82573aca6b16b0ad3a2d32a1adeb
#
_entry.id   347b82573aca6b16b0ad3a2d32a1adeb
#
_cell.length_a   1.000
_cell.length_b   1.000
_cell.length_c   1.000
_cell.angle_alpha   90.00
_cell.angle_beta   90.00
_cell.angle_gamma   90.00
#
_symmetry.space_group_name_H-M   'P 1'
#
loop_
_entity.id
_entity.type
_entity.pdbx_description
1 polymer ?
#
loop_
_entity_poly.entity_id
_entity_poly.type
_entity_poly.pdbx_seq_one_letter_code
_entity_poly.pdbx_strand_id
1 'polypeptide(L)'
;MLDFLMISTRQGKRGVTEIYPKFVIKKSSDLMIRGGDFYAIWIAERGLWSTDEQDALDLIDRELDSYAQKNKDKFEGVPRVLHMWDAESRMISSWHQYCQKDMRDNFHMLDEKLIFSNTETSKKDYASKRLNYPLEPCDTPAYEKLISTLYSPEERHKIEWAIGSIVSGDSKKIQKFMVMYGAAGTGKSTILNIIQQLFDGYYSVFDAKALGSSNNSFALEAFKGNPLVAIQHDGDLSRIEDNTRLNSLVSHEMMTVNEKFKTTYSSRFKCF
;
A
#
# COMPACT_ATOMS: atom_id res chain seq x y z
N MET A 1 -20.73 -0.19 11.40
CA MET A 1 -21.47 0.52 10.29
C MET A 1 -20.49 1.48 9.64
N LEU A 2 -20.36 1.42 8.33
CA LEU A 2 -19.51 2.31 7.53
C LEU A 2 -20.08 3.73 7.54
N ASP A 3 -19.25 4.74 7.78
CA ASP A 3 -19.70 6.14 7.97
C ASP A 3 -20.20 6.82 6.68
N PHE A 4 -19.86 6.27 5.52
CA PHE A 4 -20.33 6.73 4.21
C PHE A 4 -21.57 6.00 3.70
N LEU A 5 -22.05 4.97 4.42
CA LEU A 5 -23.13 4.10 4.00
C LEU A 5 -24.41 4.36 4.79
N MET A 6 -25.49 4.66 4.09
CA MET A 6 -26.85 4.63 4.60
C MET A 6 -27.63 3.53 3.89
N ILE A 7 -28.32 2.67 4.65
CA ILE A 7 -29.16 1.64 4.10
C ILE A 7 -30.60 2.17 3.98
N SER A 8 -31.17 2.03 2.80
CA SER A 8 -32.51 2.51 2.47
C SER A 8 -33.39 1.38 1.95
N THR A 9 -34.68 1.58 2.05
CA THR A 9 -35.68 0.65 1.54
C THR A 9 -36.60 1.36 0.56
N ARG A 10 -37.13 0.61 -0.40
CA ARG A 10 -38.20 1.08 -1.32
C ARG A 10 -39.12 -0.08 -1.69
N GLN A 11 -40.31 0.23 -2.14
CA GLN A 11 -41.18 -0.75 -2.77
C GLN A 11 -40.67 -1.04 -4.19
N GLY A 12 -40.31 -2.26 -4.44
CA GLY A 12 -39.89 -2.76 -5.75
C GLY A 12 -41.07 -3.23 -6.59
N LYS A 13 -40.74 -3.86 -7.72
CA LYS A 13 -41.75 -4.49 -8.58
C LYS A 13 -42.51 -5.58 -7.82
N ARG A 14 -43.78 -5.72 -8.05
CA ARG A 14 -44.68 -6.72 -7.40
C ARG A 14 -44.82 -6.57 -5.86
N GLY A 15 -44.60 -5.37 -5.31
CA GLY A 15 -44.77 -5.11 -3.89
C GLY A 15 -43.66 -5.68 -2.99
N VAL A 16 -42.59 -6.22 -3.54
CA VAL A 16 -41.43 -6.73 -2.74
C VAL A 16 -40.62 -5.53 -2.23
N THR A 17 -40.34 -5.52 -0.93
CA THR A 17 -39.45 -4.51 -0.35
C THR A 17 -38.01 -4.75 -0.81
N GLU A 18 -37.39 -3.75 -1.41
CA GLU A 18 -35.98 -3.77 -1.80
C GLU A 18 -35.15 -2.98 -0.78
N ILE A 19 -34.02 -3.59 -0.33
CA ILE A 19 -33.02 -2.98 0.55
C ILE A 19 -31.81 -2.63 -0.33
N TYR A 20 -31.32 -1.39 -0.24
CA TYR A 20 -30.22 -0.92 -1.10
C TYR A 20 -29.34 0.11 -0.41
N PRO A 21 -28.05 0.23 -0.84
CA PRO A 21 -27.11 1.21 -0.29
C PRO A 21 -27.38 2.61 -0.85
N LYS A 22 -27.19 3.62 0.00
CA LYS A 22 -27.02 5.03 -0.39
C LYS A 22 -25.70 5.55 0.14
N PHE A 23 -24.97 6.28 -0.68
CA PHE A 23 -23.71 6.90 -0.32
C PHE A 23 -23.93 8.38 -0.07
N VAL A 24 -23.76 8.84 1.18
CA VAL A 24 -24.28 10.16 1.61
C VAL A 24 -23.25 11.10 2.23
N ILE A 25 -22.06 10.60 2.57
CA ILE A 25 -21.02 11.41 3.21
C ILE A 25 -19.94 11.75 2.19
N LYS A 26 -19.59 13.04 2.08
CA LYS A 26 -18.53 13.49 1.15
C LYS A 26 -17.12 13.20 1.63
N LYS A 27 -16.90 13.11 2.95
CA LYS A 27 -15.61 12.84 3.54
C LYS A 27 -15.74 11.79 4.63
N SER A 28 -15.33 10.58 4.28
CA SER A 28 -15.39 9.41 5.15
C SER A 28 -14.09 9.24 5.95
N SER A 29 -14.20 8.71 7.17
CA SER A 29 -13.07 8.21 7.95
C SER A 29 -12.74 6.74 7.64
N ASP A 30 -13.61 6.04 6.91
CA ASP A 30 -13.49 4.62 6.56
C ASP A 30 -13.01 4.42 5.12
N LEU A 31 -13.04 5.46 4.29
CA LEU A 31 -12.83 5.38 2.85
C LEU A 31 -11.90 6.48 2.35
N MET A 32 -10.93 6.09 1.53
CA MET A 32 -10.02 7.01 0.81
C MET A 32 -10.12 6.75 -0.69
N ILE A 33 -10.40 7.81 -1.45
CA ILE A 33 -10.53 7.76 -2.91
C ILE A 33 -9.55 8.74 -3.53
N ARG A 34 -8.94 8.37 -4.66
CA ARG A 34 -8.01 9.19 -5.41
C ARG A 34 -8.47 9.37 -6.84
N GLY A 35 -8.90 10.60 -7.20
CA GLY A 35 -9.13 10.99 -8.59
C GLY A 35 -10.12 10.11 -9.37
N GLY A 36 -11.08 9.48 -8.70
CA GLY A 36 -12.02 8.52 -9.29
C GLY A 36 -11.56 7.07 -9.30
N ASP A 37 -10.27 6.81 -9.06
CA ASP A 37 -9.76 5.47 -8.81
C ASP A 37 -9.99 5.10 -7.34
N PHE A 38 -10.38 3.86 -7.08
CA PHE A 38 -10.40 3.33 -5.70
C PHE A 38 -9.00 3.33 -5.11
N TYR A 39 -8.89 3.69 -3.84
CA TYR A 39 -7.60 3.77 -3.16
C TYR A 39 -7.49 2.90 -1.91
N ALA A 40 -8.37 3.06 -0.93
CA ALA A 40 -8.37 2.21 0.27
C ALA A 40 -9.67 2.30 1.06
N ILE A 41 -9.97 1.21 1.77
CA ILE A 41 -11.03 1.13 2.78
C ILE A 41 -10.46 0.54 4.07
N TRP A 42 -10.92 1.03 5.23
CA TRP A 42 -10.51 0.53 6.52
C TRP A 42 -11.19 -0.80 6.85
N ILE A 43 -10.40 -1.85 7.12
CA ILE A 43 -10.87 -3.17 7.56
C ILE A 43 -10.59 -3.29 9.05
N ALA A 44 -11.62 -3.11 9.87
CA ALA A 44 -11.49 -3.07 11.33
C ALA A 44 -10.94 -4.40 11.91
N GLU A 45 -11.35 -5.54 11.35
CA GLU A 45 -10.91 -6.86 11.79
C GLU A 45 -9.42 -7.11 11.55
N ARG A 46 -8.85 -6.49 10.51
CA ARG A 46 -7.41 -6.58 10.18
C ARG A 46 -6.60 -5.47 10.85
N GLY A 47 -7.25 -4.36 11.26
CA GLY A 47 -6.58 -3.15 11.69
C GLY A 47 -5.73 -2.52 10.57
N LEU A 48 -6.15 -2.65 9.32
CA LEU A 48 -5.42 -2.19 8.13
C LEU A 48 -6.37 -1.60 7.10
N TRP A 49 -5.82 -0.72 6.28
CA TRP A 49 -6.47 -0.24 5.08
C TRP A 49 -6.30 -1.27 3.95
N SER A 50 -7.38 -1.64 3.27
CA SER A 50 -7.31 -2.45 2.06
C SER A 50 -7.31 -1.55 0.82
N THR A 51 -6.43 -1.84 -0.12
CA THR A 51 -6.37 -1.18 -1.44
C THR A 51 -7.14 -1.95 -2.51
N ASP A 52 -7.83 -3.01 -2.13
CA ASP A 52 -8.70 -3.79 -3.01
C ASP A 52 -10.14 -3.26 -2.93
N GLU A 53 -10.67 -2.82 -4.07
CA GLU A 53 -12.06 -2.35 -4.16
C GLU A 53 -13.06 -3.44 -3.80
N GLN A 54 -12.75 -4.71 -4.07
CA GLN A 54 -13.63 -5.82 -3.73
C GLN A 54 -13.89 -5.91 -2.22
N ASP A 55 -12.89 -5.64 -1.38
CA ASP A 55 -13.09 -5.56 0.07
C ASP A 55 -14.12 -4.49 0.47
N ALA A 56 -14.20 -3.37 -0.26
CA ALA A 56 -15.20 -2.34 -0.01
C ALA A 56 -16.61 -2.83 -0.39
N LEU A 57 -16.74 -3.48 -1.54
CA LEU A 57 -18.02 -4.03 -2.00
C LEU A 57 -18.54 -5.11 -1.05
N ASP A 58 -17.66 -6.00 -0.60
CA ASP A 58 -17.98 -7.07 0.35
C ASP A 58 -18.41 -6.52 1.73
N LEU A 59 -17.77 -5.43 2.20
CA LEU A 59 -18.19 -4.77 3.43
C LEU A 59 -19.57 -4.13 3.31
N ILE A 60 -19.87 -3.49 2.18
CA ILE A 60 -21.18 -2.91 1.92
C ILE A 60 -22.25 -4.01 1.91
N ASP A 61 -22.00 -5.09 1.20
CA ASP A 61 -22.94 -6.21 1.09
C ASP A 61 -23.19 -6.88 2.46
N ARG A 62 -22.15 -7.07 3.28
CA ARG A 62 -22.29 -7.56 4.65
C ARG A 62 -23.14 -6.65 5.54
N GLU A 63 -23.01 -5.33 5.41
CA GLU A 63 -23.85 -4.38 6.15
C GLU A 63 -25.32 -4.44 5.67
N LEU A 64 -25.59 -4.62 4.36
CA LEU A 64 -26.93 -4.79 3.81
C LEU A 64 -27.59 -6.06 4.34
N ASP A 65 -26.88 -7.20 4.33
CA ASP A 65 -27.38 -8.47 4.84
C ASP A 65 -27.63 -8.43 6.35
N SER A 66 -26.71 -7.82 7.10
CA SER A 66 -26.91 -7.59 8.55
C SER A 66 -28.15 -6.74 8.84
N TYR A 67 -28.38 -5.69 8.05
CA TYR A 67 -29.58 -4.85 8.16
C TYR A 67 -30.85 -5.65 7.86
N ALA A 68 -30.87 -6.42 6.77
CA ALA A 68 -31.99 -7.25 6.39
C ALA A 68 -32.34 -8.26 7.51
N GLN A 69 -31.34 -8.93 8.07
CA GLN A 69 -31.51 -9.88 9.15
C GLN A 69 -32.02 -9.25 10.45
N LYS A 70 -31.46 -8.11 10.86
CA LYS A 70 -31.87 -7.39 12.08
C LYS A 70 -33.29 -6.80 12.01
N ASN A 71 -33.76 -6.53 10.81
CA ASN A 71 -35.06 -5.88 10.59
C ASN A 71 -36.09 -6.80 9.91
N LYS A 72 -35.84 -8.12 9.84
CA LYS A 72 -36.70 -9.06 9.14
C LYS A 72 -38.18 -8.97 9.54
N ASP A 73 -38.45 -8.73 10.83
CA ASP A 73 -39.81 -8.65 11.38
C ASP A 73 -40.56 -7.35 11.01
N LYS A 74 -39.86 -6.39 10.40
CA LYS A 74 -40.44 -5.12 9.93
C LYS A 74 -40.91 -5.18 8.47
N PHE A 75 -40.63 -6.28 7.76
CA PHE A 75 -40.96 -6.43 6.36
C PHE A 75 -42.12 -7.40 6.16
N GLU A 76 -43.02 -7.04 5.31
CA GLU A 76 -44.06 -7.96 4.82
C GLU A 76 -43.45 -8.92 3.78
N GLY A 77 -43.10 -10.13 4.24
CA GLY A 77 -42.39 -11.12 3.41
C GLY A 77 -40.88 -10.98 3.42
N VAL A 78 -40.20 -11.73 2.53
CA VAL A 78 -38.74 -11.73 2.41
C VAL A 78 -38.32 -10.55 1.56
N PRO A 79 -37.55 -9.58 2.11
CA PRO A 79 -37.05 -8.45 1.33
C PRO A 79 -35.99 -8.91 0.32
N ARG A 80 -35.89 -8.22 -0.82
CA ARG A 80 -34.81 -8.38 -1.79
C ARG A 80 -33.67 -7.44 -1.41
N VAL A 81 -32.49 -7.99 -1.10
CA VAL A 81 -31.25 -7.21 -0.91
C VAL A 81 -30.60 -6.96 -2.26
N LEU A 82 -30.36 -5.69 -2.59
CA LEU A 82 -29.68 -5.30 -3.82
C LEU A 82 -28.18 -5.18 -3.54
N HIS A 83 -27.47 -6.29 -3.68
CA HIS A 83 -26.03 -6.36 -3.51
C HIS A 83 -25.27 -5.57 -4.57
N MET A 84 -24.02 -5.24 -4.31
CA MET A 84 -23.19 -4.40 -5.18
C MET A 84 -23.01 -4.99 -6.58
N TRP A 85 -22.88 -6.31 -6.68
CA TRP A 85 -22.76 -7.06 -7.94
C TRP A 85 -24.09 -7.58 -8.52
N ASP A 86 -25.22 -7.15 -8.01
CA ASP A 86 -26.50 -7.48 -8.63
C ASP A 86 -26.62 -6.78 -9.99
N ALA A 87 -26.61 -7.56 -11.08
CA ALA A 87 -26.62 -7.06 -12.45
C ALA A 87 -27.87 -6.20 -12.77
N GLU A 88 -29.01 -6.44 -12.09
CA GLU A 88 -30.24 -5.69 -12.28
C GLU A 88 -30.27 -4.38 -11.48
N SER A 89 -29.52 -4.31 -10.36
CA SER A 89 -29.62 -3.19 -9.40
C SER A 89 -28.81 -1.97 -9.81
N ARG A 90 -27.75 -2.14 -10.60
CA ARG A 90 -26.79 -1.09 -10.98
C ARG A 90 -26.10 -0.40 -9.80
N MET A 91 -26.00 -1.07 -8.65
CA MET A 91 -25.42 -0.47 -7.42
C MET A 91 -23.94 -0.13 -7.60
N ILE A 92 -23.19 -0.94 -8.33
CA ILE A 92 -21.79 -0.68 -8.67
C ILE A 92 -21.60 0.63 -9.45
N SER A 93 -22.52 0.98 -10.35
CA SER A 93 -22.45 2.26 -11.08
C SER A 93 -22.68 3.46 -10.15
N SER A 94 -23.57 3.33 -9.18
CA SER A 94 -23.83 4.36 -8.16
C SER A 94 -22.62 4.53 -7.23
N TRP A 95 -21.95 3.43 -6.89
CA TRP A 95 -20.70 3.42 -6.14
C TRP A 95 -19.57 4.16 -6.87
N HIS A 96 -19.32 3.84 -8.13
CA HIS A 96 -18.30 4.52 -8.93
C HIS A 96 -18.57 6.01 -9.10
N GLN A 97 -19.84 6.40 -9.32
CA GLN A 97 -20.22 7.82 -9.38
C GLN A 97 -19.98 8.54 -8.05
N TYR A 98 -20.30 7.89 -6.93
CA TYR A 98 -20.04 8.43 -5.60
C TYR A 98 -18.53 8.64 -5.38
N CYS A 99 -17.71 7.63 -5.67
CA CYS A 99 -16.25 7.72 -5.56
C CYS A 99 -15.68 8.88 -6.38
N GLN A 100 -16.13 9.02 -7.63
CA GLN A 100 -15.64 10.07 -8.53
C GLN A 100 -16.05 11.49 -8.10
N LYS A 101 -17.26 11.67 -7.59
CA LYS A 101 -17.80 12.99 -7.29
C LYS A 101 -17.55 13.44 -5.86
N ASP A 102 -17.84 12.57 -4.91
CA ASP A 102 -17.97 12.95 -3.50
C ASP A 102 -16.71 12.63 -2.69
N MET A 103 -15.90 11.64 -3.12
CA MET A 103 -14.71 11.18 -2.38
C MET A 103 -13.36 11.53 -3.01
N ARG A 104 -13.33 12.16 -4.18
CA ARG A 104 -12.09 12.46 -4.95
C ARG A 104 -11.02 13.20 -4.16
N ASP A 105 -11.42 14.03 -3.22
CA ASP A 105 -10.53 14.88 -2.42
C ASP A 105 -10.18 14.25 -1.05
N ASN A 106 -10.75 13.08 -0.75
CA ASN A 106 -10.48 12.34 0.48
C ASN A 106 -9.31 11.38 0.26
N PHE A 107 -8.10 11.86 0.50
CA PHE A 107 -6.87 11.13 0.20
C PHE A 107 -5.80 11.30 1.28
N HIS A 108 -5.08 10.21 1.56
CA HIS A 108 -3.86 10.20 2.36
C HIS A 108 -2.89 9.14 1.83
N MET A 109 -1.58 9.39 1.93
CA MET A 109 -0.56 8.38 1.60
C MET A 109 -0.65 7.22 2.57
N LEU A 110 -0.50 6.00 2.04
CA LEU A 110 -0.40 4.77 2.85
C LEU A 110 1.05 4.33 3.04
N ASP A 111 1.26 3.51 4.07
CA ASP A 111 2.50 2.77 4.32
C ASP A 111 3.75 3.65 4.44
N GLU A 112 3.61 4.80 5.09
CA GLU A 112 4.76 5.68 5.36
C GLU A 112 5.64 5.18 6.51
N LYS A 113 5.20 4.13 7.23
CA LYS A 113 5.89 3.50 8.35
C LYS A 113 5.79 1.99 8.27
N LEU A 114 6.78 1.29 8.81
CA LEU A 114 6.70 -0.15 9.04
C LEU A 114 5.71 -0.46 10.16
N ILE A 115 4.89 -1.48 9.94
CA ILE A 115 4.00 -2.04 10.95
C ILE A 115 4.41 -3.49 11.20
N PHE A 116 4.79 -3.81 12.42
CA PHE A 116 5.17 -5.16 12.84
C PHE A 116 3.95 -5.93 13.34
N SER A 117 4.06 -7.27 13.42
CA SER A 117 2.92 -8.12 13.81
C SER A 117 2.39 -7.82 15.22
N ASN A 118 3.23 -7.34 16.12
CA ASN A 118 2.89 -6.94 17.49
C ASN A 118 2.50 -5.46 17.64
N THR A 119 2.39 -4.70 16.53
CA THR A 119 2.01 -3.28 16.57
C THR A 119 0.49 -3.15 16.48
N GLU A 120 -0.14 -2.54 17.46
CA GLU A 120 -1.54 -2.12 17.35
C GLU A 120 -1.67 -0.95 16.37
N THR A 121 -2.67 -1.01 15.52
CA THR A 121 -2.91 -0.02 14.48
C THR A 121 -4.30 0.57 14.55
N SER A 122 -4.42 1.81 14.13
CA SER A 122 -5.65 2.57 13.99
C SER A 122 -5.78 3.12 12.56
N LYS A 123 -6.92 3.68 12.22
CA LYS A 123 -7.12 4.38 10.94
C LYS A 123 -6.07 5.47 10.67
N LYS A 124 -5.57 6.13 11.73
CA LYS A 124 -4.61 7.24 11.63
C LYS A 124 -3.19 6.81 11.30
N ASP A 125 -2.89 5.52 11.40
CA ASP A 125 -1.58 4.99 11.01
C ASP A 125 -1.45 4.80 9.50
N TYR A 126 -2.57 4.84 8.79
CA TYR A 126 -2.64 4.75 7.32
C TYR A 126 -1.81 3.60 6.75
N ALA A 127 -1.89 2.44 7.42
CA ALA A 127 -1.15 1.25 7.05
C ALA A 127 -2.03 0.28 6.25
N SER A 128 -1.57 -0.17 5.09
CA SER A 128 -2.20 -1.23 4.31
C SER A 128 -1.48 -2.57 4.42
N LYS A 129 -0.29 -2.58 5.02
CA LYS A 129 0.60 -3.73 5.14
C LYS A 129 1.06 -3.90 6.57
N ARG A 130 1.44 -5.14 6.91
CA ARG A 130 2.01 -5.51 8.20
C ARG A 130 3.04 -6.61 7.99
N LEU A 131 4.22 -6.46 8.61
CA LEU A 131 5.21 -7.52 8.66
C LEU A 131 4.68 -8.69 9.50
N ASN A 132 5.01 -9.90 9.12
CA ASN A 132 4.53 -11.12 9.74
C ASN A 132 5.29 -11.54 11.02
N TYR A 133 6.24 -10.71 11.48
CA TYR A 133 7.05 -10.94 12.67
C TYR A 133 7.02 -9.71 13.59
N PRO A 134 7.23 -9.91 14.92
CA PRO A 134 7.25 -8.84 15.90
C PRO A 134 8.57 -8.07 15.87
N LEU A 135 8.55 -6.83 16.35
CA LEU A 135 9.76 -6.10 16.72
C LEU A 135 10.02 -6.32 18.21
N GLU A 136 10.91 -7.23 18.50
CA GLU A 136 11.30 -7.57 19.87
C GLU A 136 12.72 -8.16 19.92
N PRO A 137 13.41 -8.10 21.05
CA PRO A 137 14.71 -8.78 21.22
C PRO A 137 14.55 -10.28 21.03
N CYS A 138 15.42 -10.87 20.22
CA CYS A 138 15.50 -12.33 20.03
C CYS A 138 16.92 -12.75 19.73
N ASP A 139 17.21 -14.01 19.96
CA ASP A 139 18.47 -14.63 19.55
C ASP A 139 18.48 -14.91 18.04
N THR A 140 19.57 -14.56 17.38
CA THR A 140 19.71 -14.70 15.93
C THR A 140 20.94 -15.53 15.54
N PRO A 141 21.11 -16.78 16.07
CA PRO A 141 22.36 -17.55 15.89
C PRO A 141 22.68 -17.85 14.43
N ALA A 142 21.67 -18.08 13.59
CA ALA A 142 21.87 -18.33 12.16
C ALA A 142 22.41 -17.07 11.43
N TYR A 143 21.85 -15.92 11.73
CA TYR A 143 22.32 -14.63 11.19
C TYR A 143 23.72 -14.33 11.69
N GLU A 144 23.98 -14.47 12.99
CA GLU A 144 25.30 -14.23 13.59
C GLU A 144 26.40 -15.08 12.92
N LYS A 145 26.13 -16.36 12.72
CA LYS A 145 27.05 -17.27 12.02
C LYS A 145 27.24 -16.85 10.56
N LEU A 146 26.20 -16.50 9.86
CA LEU A 146 26.25 -16.09 8.45
C LEU A 146 27.06 -14.80 8.29
N ILE A 147 26.68 -13.75 9.02
CA ILE A 147 27.26 -12.42 8.85
C ILE A 147 28.74 -12.39 9.26
N SER A 148 29.10 -13.06 10.34
CA SER A 148 30.51 -13.15 10.80
C SER A 148 31.41 -13.98 9.89
N THR A 149 30.81 -14.89 9.10
CA THR A 149 31.56 -15.69 8.11
C THR A 149 31.85 -14.90 6.84
N LEU A 150 30.93 -14.04 6.43
CA LEU A 150 30.95 -13.34 5.14
C LEU A 150 31.61 -11.96 5.19
N TYR A 151 31.49 -11.27 6.33
CA TYR A 151 31.83 -9.85 6.44
C TYR A 151 32.67 -9.53 7.66
N SER A 152 33.54 -8.54 7.51
CA SER A 152 34.30 -7.98 8.63
C SER A 152 33.34 -7.25 9.61
N PRO A 153 33.78 -7.03 10.87
CA PRO A 153 32.97 -6.27 11.84
C PRO A 153 32.54 -4.88 11.35
N GLU A 154 33.37 -4.20 10.58
CA GLU A 154 33.08 -2.89 10.01
C GLU A 154 32.00 -2.96 8.90
N GLU A 155 32.13 -3.93 8.01
CA GLU A 155 31.12 -4.16 6.94
C GLU A 155 29.78 -4.60 7.52
N ARG A 156 29.81 -5.50 8.50
CA ARG A 156 28.65 -5.91 9.28
C ARG A 156 27.93 -4.70 9.88
N HIS A 157 28.67 -3.82 10.56
CA HIS A 157 28.10 -2.63 11.15
C HIS A 157 27.40 -1.73 10.11
N LYS A 158 27.98 -1.57 8.92
CA LYS A 158 27.37 -0.80 7.82
C LYS A 158 26.06 -1.43 7.31
N ILE A 159 26.02 -2.78 7.21
CA ILE A 159 24.82 -3.52 6.79
C ILE A 159 23.70 -3.36 7.84
N GLU A 160 24.02 -3.58 9.11
CA GLU A 160 23.07 -3.46 10.23
C GLU A 160 22.59 -2.01 10.41
N TRP A 161 23.48 -1.04 10.20
CA TRP A 161 23.11 0.37 10.18
C TRP A 161 22.10 0.69 9.05
N ALA A 162 22.29 0.15 7.85
CA ALA A 162 21.38 0.34 6.74
C ALA A 162 19.99 -0.26 7.06
N ILE A 163 19.95 -1.49 7.60
CA ILE A 163 18.71 -2.13 8.05
C ILE A 163 18.01 -1.27 9.13
N GLY A 164 18.77 -0.83 10.13
CA GLY A 164 18.26 0.04 11.19
C GLY A 164 17.71 1.38 10.66
N SER A 165 18.33 1.92 9.61
CA SER A 165 17.90 3.15 8.95
C SER A 165 16.54 2.99 8.24
N ILE A 166 16.28 1.83 7.66
CA ILE A 166 14.96 1.51 7.08
C ILE A 166 13.91 1.41 8.20
N VAL A 167 14.24 0.68 9.28
CA VAL A 167 13.33 0.51 10.43
C VAL A 167 12.97 1.84 11.10
N SER A 168 13.94 2.73 11.25
CA SER A 168 13.72 4.06 11.87
C SER A 168 12.96 5.04 10.96
N GLY A 169 12.93 4.80 9.65
CA GLY A 169 12.33 5.71 8.66
C GLY A 169 13.14 7.00 8.45
N ASP A 170 14.43 6.99 8.80
CA ASP A 170 15.30 8.17 8.74
C ASP A 170 15.99 8.38 7.39
N SER A 171 15.61 7.65 6.34
CA SER A 171 16.25 7.72 5.02
C SER A 171 16.37 9.15 4.48
N LYS A 172 15.35 9.99 4.73
CA LYS A 172 15.36 11.41 4.34
C LYS A 172 16.46 12.23 5.02
N LYS A 173 16.80 11.92 6.25
CA LYS A 173 17.88 12.59 6.99
C LYS A 173 19.26 12.09 6.53
N ILE A 174 19.31 10.83 6.14
CA ILE A 174 20.54 10.14 5.74
C ILE A 174 20.95 10.54 4.34
N GLN A 175 20.05 10.58 3.39
CA GLN A 175 20.27 10.92 1.98
C GLN A 175 21.43 10.14 1.34
N LYS A 176 21.45 8.83 1.57
CA LYS A 176 22.46 7.89 1.04
C LYS A 176 21.80 6.63 0.58
N PHE A 177 22.46 5.91 -0.29
CA PHE A 177 22.14 4.54 -0.65
C PHE A 177 23.38 3.66 -0.41
N MET A 178 23.19 2.39 -0.18
CA MET A 178 24.26 1.43 0.04
C MET A 178 24.60 0.69 -1.26
N VAL A 179 25.88 0.59 -1.58
CA VAL A 179 26.38 -0.22 -2.69
C VAL A 179 27.20 -1.35 -2.12
N MET A 180 26.81 -2.59 -2.42
CA MET A 180 27.58 -3.78 -2.10
C MET A 180 28.48 -4.14 -3.28
N TYR A 181 29.76 -3.89 -3.15
CA TYR A 181 30.77 -4.14 -4.18
C TYR A 181 31.70 -5.30 -3.77
N GLY A 182 32.11 -6.12 -4.73
CA GLY A 182 33.03 -7.22 -4.50
C GLY A 182 32.91 -8.35 -5.53
N ALA A 183 33.78 -9.34 -5.44
CA ALA A 183 33.82 -10.49 -6.33
C ALA A 183 32.51 -11.32 -6.27
N ALA A 184 32.30 -12.16 -7.29
CA ALA A 184 31.21 -13.13 -7.27
C ALA A 184 31.37 -14.11 -6.09
N GLY A 185 30.25 -14.57 -5.51
CA GLY A 185 30.25 -15.54 -4.42
C GLY A 185 30.58 -15.00 -3.02
N THR A 186 30.69 -13.67 -2.82
CA THR A 186 30.98 -13.05 -1.52
C THR A 186 29.70 -12.75 -0.68
N GLY A 187 28.56 -13.35 -0.97
CA GLY A 187 27.35 -13.26 -0.16
C GLY A 187 26.51 -12.00 -0.37
N LYS A 188 26.82 -11.12 -1.33
CA LYS A 188 26.07 -9.89 -1.59
C LYS A 188 24.59 -10.15 -1.82
N SER A 189 24.25 -11.02 -2.76
CA SER A 189 22.86 -11.38 -3.07
C SER A 189 22.17 -12.07 -1.89
N THR A 190 22.91 -12.81 -1.06
CA THR A 190 22.36 -13.44 0.15
C THR A 190 21.86 -12.38 1.13
N ILE A 191 22.64 -11.32 1.37
CA ILE A 191 22.23 -10.22 2.26
C ILE A 191 21.07 -9.43 1.67
N LEU A 192 21.09 -9.14 0.36
CA LEU A 192 19.98 -8.46 -0.29
C LEU A 192 18.69 -9.27 -0.20
N ASN A 193 18.75 -10.60 -0.36
CA ASN A 193 17.60 -11.48 -0.18
C ASN A 193 17.08 -11.49 1.28
N ILE A 194 17.98 -11.43 2.26
CA ILE A 194 17.58 -11.29 3.68
C ILE A 194 16.87 -9.97 3.89
N ILE A 195 17.38 -8.86 3.35
CA ILE A 195 16.73 -7.55 3.44
C ILE A 195 15.35 -7.57 2.77
N GLN A 196 15.21 -8.22 1.61
CA GLN A 196 13.91 -8.38 0.97
C GLN A 196 12.92 -9.15 1.85
N GLN A 197 13.34 -10.23 2.48
CA GLN A 197 12.50 -11.02 3.39
C GLN A 197 12.13 -10.24 4.66
N LEU A 198 13.07 -9.47 5.22
CA LEU A 198 12.81 -8.61 6.39
C LEU A 198 11.76 -7.54 6.09
N PHE A 199 11.74 -7.01 4.88
CA PHE A 199 10.83 -5.92 4.51
C PHE A 199 9.79 -6.38 3.48
N ASP A 200 9.32 -7.62 3.59
CA ASP A 200 8.31 -8.16 2.69
C ASP A 200 7.05 -7.28 2.65
N GLY A 201 6.58 -6.99 1.44
CA GLY A 201 5.50 -6.04 1.19
C GLY A 201 5.90 -4.55 1.22
N TYR A 202 7.08 -4.20 1.76
CA TYR A 202 7.57 -2.82 1.84
C TYR A 202 8.78 -2.53 0.95
N TYR A 203 9.25 -3.52 0.19
CA TYR A 203 10.34 -3.32 -0.75
C TYR A 203 9.86 -3.27 -2.20
N SER A 204 10.69 -2.70 -3.07
CA SER A 204 10.58 -2.87 -4.51
C SER A 204 11.94 -3.16 -5.14
N VAL A 205 11.89 -3.80 -6.30
CA VAL A 205 13.08 -4.01 -7.15
C VAL A 205 13.03 -2.98 -8.29
N PHE A 206 14.15 -2.33 -8.53
CA PHE A 206 14.26 -1.34 -9.59
C PHE A 206 15.48 -1.58 -10.46
N ASP A 207 15.55 -0.90 -11.60
CA ASP A 207 16.71 -0.88 -12.50
C ASP A 207 17.29 0.54 -12.57
N ALA A 208 18.48 0.73 -12.00
CA ALA A 208 19.17 2.01 -11.99
C ALA A 208 19.52 2.50 -13.41
N LYS A 209 19.76 1.59 -14.36
CA LYS A 209 19.97 1.95 -15.77
C LYS A 209 18.69 2.54 -16.38
N ALA A 210 17.52 1.98 -16.03
CA ALA A 210 16.24 2.54 -16.45
C ALA A 210 16.00 3.94 -15.87
N LEU A 211 16.40 4.17 -14.61
CA LEU A 211 16.35 5.50 -13.98
C LEU A 211 17.24 6.53 -14.70
N GLY A 212 18.44 6.11 -15.08
CA GLY A 212 19.41 6.97 -15.76
C GLY A 212 19.16 7.17 -17.26
N SER A 213 18.13 6.58 -17.83
CA SER A 213 17.77 6.73 -19.24
C SER A 213 16.79 7.88 -19.43
N SER A 214 17.17 8.88 -20.24
CA SER A 214 16.28 10.00 -20.60
C SER A 214 15.03 9.56 -21.35
N ASN A 215 15.10 8.43 -22.06
CA ASN A 215 14.01 7.91 -22.88
C ASN A 215 13.00 7.07 -22.10
N ASN A 216 13.26 6.72 -20.83
CA ASN A 216 12.35 5.93 -20.03
C ASN A 216 11.47 6.81 -19.12
N SER A 217 10.29 7.15 -19.61
CA SER A 217 9.31 7.94 -18.86
C SER A 217 8.64 7.16 -17.72
N PHE A 218 8.74 5.81 -17.69
CA PHE A 218 8.12 4.95 -16.70
C PHE A 218 9.11 4.41 -15.65
N ALA A 219 10.33 4.92 -15.61
CA ALA A 219 11.38 4.44 -14.71
C ALA A 219 11.01 4.51 -13.20
N LEU A 220 10.04 5.36 -12.84
CA LEU A 220 9.56 5.53 -11.47
C LEU A 220 8.39 4.60 -11.11
N GLU A 221 7.94 3.73 -12.01
CA GLU A 221 6.81 2.82 -11.75
C GLU A 221 7.10 1.84 -10.59
N ALA A 222 8.35 1.41 -10.43
CA ALA A 222 8.78 0.57 -9.31
C ALA A 222 8.56 1.22 -7.93
N PHE A 223 8.46 2.54 -7.86
CA PHE A 223 8.28 3.30 -6.62
C PHE A 223 6.82 3.66 -6.32
N LYS A 224 5.89 3.30 -7.21
CA LYS A 224 4.46 3.62 -7.10
C LYS A 224 3.82 3.10 -5.82
N GLY A 225 4.21 1.91 -5.36
CA GLY A 225 3.72 1.30 -4.12
C GLY A 225 4.26 1.94 -2.84
N ASN A 226 4.95 3.09 -2.95
CA ASN A 226 5.63 3.77 -1.84
C ASN A 226 6.49 2.80 -1.01
N PRO A 227 7.46 2.08 -1.63
CA PRO A 227 8.33 1.18 -0.91
C PRO A 227 9.18 1.94 0.11
N LEU A 228 9.48 1.32 1.23
CA LEU A 228 10.42 1.88 2.22
C LEU A 228 11.86 1.49 1.91
N VAL A 229 12.06 0.46 1.11
CA VAL A 229 13.38 0.08 0.58
C VAL A 229 13.29 -0.26 -0.90
N ALA A 230 14.25 0.21 -1.68
CA ALA A 230 14.37 -0.10 -3.10
C ALA A 230 15.70 -0.85 -3.35
N ILE A 231 15.63 -1.99 -4.02
CA ILE A 231 16.75 -2.90 -4.18
C ILE A 231 17.04 -3.14 -5.66
N GLN A 232 18.32 -3.14 -6.01
CA GLN A 232 18.79 -3.65 -7.29
C GLN A 232 19.84 -4.74 -7.03
N HIS A 233 19.61 -5.96 -7.55
CA HIS A 233 20.50 -7.11 -7.32
C HIS A 233 21.80 -7.03 -8.15
N ASP A 234 21.68 -6.75 -9.44
CA ASP A 234 22.82 -6.67 -10.36
C ASP A 234 22.81 -5.33 -11.07
N GLY A 235 23.52 -4.36 -10.51
CA GLY A 235 23.59 -2.99 -11.03
C GLY A 235 24.94 -2.66 -11.62
N ASP A 236 24.97 -2.21 -12.87
CA ASP A 236 26.12 -1.55 -13.46
C ASP A 236 25.93 -0.04 -13.39
N LEU A 237 26.35 0.54 -12.27
CA LEU A 237 26.26 1.98 -12.03
C LEU A 237 27.19 2.79 -12.94
N SER A 238 28.19 2.16 -13.59
CA SER A 238 29.13 2.82 -14.51
C SER A 238 28.47 3.27 -15.82
N ARG A 239 27.26 2.76 -16.12
CA ARG A 239 26.51 3.03 -17.34
C ARG A 239 25.26 3.89 -17.15
N ILE A 240 25.15 4.57 -16.02
CA ILE A 240 24.08 5.54 -15.80
C ILE A 240 24.47 6.82 -16.53
N GLU A 241 23.72 7.17 -17.58
CA GLU A 241 23.97 8.35 -18.40
C GLU A 241 23.60 9.65 -17.65
N ASP A 242 22.54 9.59 -16.84
CA ASP A 242 22.04 10.72 -16.05
C ASP A 242 21.67 10.28 -14.64
N ASN A 243 22.38 10.80 -13.65
CA ASN A 243 22.15 10.50 -12.23
C ASN A 243 21.05 11.37 -11.58
N THR A 244 20.45 12.31 -12.30
CA THR A 244 19.53 13.30 -11.73
C THR A 244 18.36 12.62 -11.01
N ARG A 245 17.71 11.64 -11.63
CA ARG A 245 16.58 10.93 -10.99
C ARG A 245 16.99 10.13 -9.78
N LEU A 246 18.14 9.44 -9.82
CA LEU A 246 18.67 8.71 -8.67
C LEU A 246 18.99 9.68 -7.51
N ASN A 247 19.63 10.80 -7.80
CA ASN A 247 19.90 11.82 -6.80
C ASN A 247 18.62 12.38 -6.18
N SER A 248 17.62 12.69 -7.00
CA SER A 248 16.32 13.19 -6.52
C SER A 248 15.57 12.16 -5.67
N LEU A 249 15.68 10.84 -5.99
CA LEU A 249 15.14 9.76 -5.14
C LEU A 249 15.84 9.75 -3.78
N VAL A 250 17.16 9.75 -3.77
CA VAL A 250 17.98 9.70 -2.54
C VAL A 250 17.79 10.96 -1.68
N SER A 251 17.59 12.12 -2.32
CA SER A 251 17.32 13.39 -1.63
C SER A 251 15.85 13.55 -1.22
N HIS A 252 15.00 12.61 -1.58
CA HIS A 252 13.54 12.65 -1.35
C HIS A 252 12.89 13.94 -1.88
N GLU A 253 13.26 14.34 -3.08
CA GLU A 253 12.67 15.48 -3.77
C GLU A 253 11.31 15.13 -4.39
N MET A 254 10.56 16.17 -4.77
CA MET A 254 9.33 16.00 -5.55
C MET A 254 9.70 15.60 -6.98
N MET A 255 9.17 14.47 -7.44
CA MET A 255 9.44 13.95 -8.79
C MET A 255 8.15 13.81 -9.58
N THR A 256 8.24 14.03 -10.87
CA THR A 256 7.13 13.84 -11.80
C THR A 256 7.03 12.37 -12.18
N VAL A 257 5.85 11.78 -11.99
CA VAL A 257 5.56 10.37 -12.28
C VAL A 257 4.62 10.26 -13.47
N ASN A 258 5.02 9.45 -14.45
CA ASN A 258 4.19 9.09 -15.59
C ASN A 258 3.72 7.65 -15.44
N GLU A 259 2.43 7.42 -15.58
CA GLU A 259 1.81 6.09 -15.63
C GLU A 259 1.07 5.92 -16.97
N LYS A 260 1.03 4.69 -17.47
CA LYS A 260 0.23 4.40 -18.68
C LYS A 260 -1.24 4.70 -18.41
N PHE A 261 -1.85 5.40 -19.35
CA PHE A 261 -3.29 5.74 -19.31
C PHE A 261 -3.74 6.64 -18.15
N LYS A 262 -2.80 7.29 -17.45
CA LYS A 262 -3.10 8.23 -16.36
C LYS A 262 -2.49 9.59 -16.60
N THR A 263 -3.07 10.60 -15.99
CA THR A 263 -2.50 11.96 -15.94
C THR A 263 -1.22 11.94 -15.13
N THR A 264 -0.20 12.64 -15.63
CA THR A 264 1.05 12.87 -14.91
C THR A 264 0.78 13.53 -13.55
N TYR A 265 1.45 13.06 -12.52
CA TYR A 265 1.35 13.62 -11.17
C TYR A 265 2.73 13.76 -10.52
N SER A 266 2.81 14.53 -9.46
CA SER A 266 4.06 14.68 -8.68
C SER A 266 3.96 13.90 -7.39
N SER A 267 5.03 13.17 -7.06
CA SER A 267 5.14 12.39 -5.81
C SER A 267 6.52 12.52 -5.19
N ARG A 268 6.58 12.28 -3.89
CA ARG A 268 7.82 12.17 -3.13
C ARG A 268 7.94 10.74 -2.62
N PHE A 269 9.05 10.10 -2.91
CA PHE A 269 9.34 8.74 -2.47
C PHE A 269 10.19 8.76 -1.19
N LYS A 270 9.96 7.80 -0.27
CA LYS A 270 10.61 7.75 1.05
C LYS A 270 11.50 6.52 1.22
N CYS A 271 11.86 5.84 0.14
CA CYS A 271 12.67 4.64 0.19
C CYS A 271 14.14 4.91 0.59
N PHE A 272 14.73 3.90 1.24
CA PHE A 272 16.18 3.76 1.41
C PHE A 272 16.79 3.04 0.23
#